data_6faac3e56ac6b9ddb80dfaad80c30049
#
_entry.id   6faac3e56ac6b9ddb80dfaad80c30049
#
_cell.length_a   1.000
_cell.length_b   1.000
_cell.length_c   1.000
_cell.angle_alpha   90.00
_cell.angle_beta   90.00
_cell.angle_gamma   90.00
#
_symmetry.space_group_name_H-M   'P 1'
#
loop_
_entity.id
_entity.type
_entity.pdbx_description
1 polymer ?
#
loop_
_entity_poly.entity_id
_entity_poly.type
_entity_poly.pdbx_seq_one_letter_code
_entity_poly.pdbx_strand_id
1 'polypeptide(L)'
;LEDETAVLQDICLNPGGMRVGDKRLCVHTLSDTEDLPVRVSTDMRYERMSTDRSDCRLSFAAPVGLLLPCNHIYSQYVFIDDAQEILRTMEKTSRNMLSLSKYSRSNAVNREWTEMYLDEAHTKGLLPVRCHCNVTAWAEDREELRRVKNDTGSQLAMMECTPRHNTVDAPVLYWAGIPGNAGDFPAEESFYTFLEQAVCLFTAETNYRSSPSPFGIRMADRRNGIPLHVDISDLPMKRGII
;
A
#
# COMPACT_ATOMS: atom_id res chain seq x y z
N LEU A 1 2.12 12.77 -41.52
CA LEU A 1 0.98 12.99 -40.61
C LEU A 1 0.51 11.61 -40.20
N GLU A 2 1.10 11.09 -39.13
CA GLU A 2 0.65 9.87 -38.48
C GLU A 2 -0.68 10.18 -37.79
N ASP A 3 -1.59 9.25 -37.93
CA ASP A 3 -2.99 9.36 -37.54
C ASP A 3 -3.11 9.50 -36.02
N GLU A 4 -3.27 10.71 -35.51
CA GLU A 4 -3.47 11.03 -34.09
C GLU A 4 -4.87 10.59 -33.58
N THR A 5 -5.63 9.83 -34.35
CA THR A 5 -7.02 9.46 -34.04
C THR A 5 -7.18 8.20 -33.20
N ALA A 6 -6.09 7.52 -32.80
CA ALA A 6 -6.15 6.26 -32.08
C ALA A 6 -6.07 6.40 -30.54
N VAL A 7 -6.57 7.51 -29.97
CA VAL A 7 -6.49 7.74 -28.50
C VAL A 7 -7.62 7.04 -27.73
N LEU A 8 -8.73 6.68 -28.37
CA LEU A 8 -9.84 5.99 -27.73
C LEU A 8 -9.70 4.49 -27.92
N GLN A 9 -9.41 3.79 -26.83
CA GLN A 9 -9.38 2.34 -26.81
C GLN A 9 -10.59 1.78 -26.09
N ASP A 10 -11.12 0.65 -26.56
CA ASP A 10 -12.22 -0.04 -25.92
C ASP A 10 -11.81 -0.52 -24.52
N ILE A 11 -12.66 -0.21 -23.54
CA ILE A 11 -12.52 -0.68 -22.18
C ILE A 11 -13.61 -1.71 -21.93
N CYS A 12 -13.19 -2.96 -21.66
CA CYS A 12 -14.07 -4.06 -21.33
C CYS A 12 -13.82 -4.48 -19.88
N LEU A 13 -14.73 -4.13 -18.98
CA LEU A 13 -14.64 -4.37 -17.54
C LEU A 13 -15.53 -5.54 -17.13
N ASN A 14 -15.24 -6.74 -17.61
CA ASN A 14 -15.94 -7.95 -17.20
C ASN A 14 -15.20 -8.66 -16.07
N PRO A 15 -15.91 -9.18 -15.03
CA PRO A 15 -15.29 -9.93 -13.95
C PRO A 15 -14.43 -11.12 -14.40
N GLY A 16 -14.82 -11.78 -15.51
CA GLY A 16 -14.09 -12.91 -16.07
C GLY A 16 -12.87 -12.56 -16.94
N GLY A 17 -12.58 -11.26 -17.15
CA GLY A 17 -11.45 -10.81 -17.94
C GLY A 17 -11.54 -9.34 -18.34
N MET A 18 -10.78 -8.51 -17.67
CA MET A 18 -10.67 -7.10 -18.00
C MET A 18 -9.71 -6.89 -19.17
N ARG A 19 -10.08 -5.95 -20.04
CA ARG A 19 -9.25 -5.56 -21.19
C ARG A 19 -9.37 -4.07 -21.44
N VAL A 20 -8.24 -3.47 -21.76
CA VAL A 20 -8.15 -2.08 -22.23
C VAL A 20 -7.37 -2.09 -23.54
N GLY A 21 -8.07 -1.81 -24.64
CA GLY A 21 -7.53 -2.00 -25.97
C GLY A 21 -7.12 -3.45 -26.22
N ASP A 22 -5.84 -3.65 -26.52
CA ASP A 22 -5.22 -4.97 -26.73
C ASP A 22 -4.67 -5.61 -25.45
N LYS A 23 -4.63 -4.86 -24.34
CA LYS A 23 -4.06 -5.33 -23.07
C LYS A 23 -5.11 -6.01 -22.19
N ARG A 24 -4.74 -7.14 -21.62
CA ARG A 24 -5.52 -7.89 -20.62
C ARG A 24 -4.98 -7.61 -19.24
N LEU A 25 -5.87 -7.35 -18.27
CA LEU A 25 -5.50 -6.92 -16.93
C LEU A 25 -5.82 -7.98 -15.88
N CYS A 26 -5.03 -7.99 -14.81
CA CYS A 26 -5.33 -8.69 -13.56
C CYS A 26 -5.10 -7.76 -12.38
N VAL A 27 -5.85 -7.96 -11.28
CA VAL A 27 -5.74 -7.17 -10.07
C VAL A 27 -5.48 -8.09 -8.89
N HIS A 28 -4.46 -7.76 -8.10
CA HIS A 28 -4.21 -8.35 -6.80
C HIS A 28 -4.45 -7.29 -5.74
N THR A 29 -5.21 -7.62 -4.71
CA THR A 29 -5.61 -6.69 -3.66
C THR A 29 -5.03 -7.08 -2.31
N LEU A 30 -4.80 -6.06 -1.49
CA LEU A 30 -4.54 -6.12 -0.06
C LEU A 30 -5.65 -5.27 0.58
N SER A 31 -6.77 -5.90 0.86
CA SER A 31 -8.03 -5.26 1.28
C SER A 31 -8.29 -5.41 2.77
N ASP A 32 -7.47 -6.20 3.46
CA ASP A 32 -7.61 -6.48 4.89
C ASP A 32 -6.24 -6.39 5.58
N THR A 33 -6.26 -6.12 6.88
CA THR A 33 -5.05 -6.17 7.72
C THR A 33 -4.43 -7.56 7.75
N GLU A 34 -5.23 -8.62 7.62
CA GLU A 34 -4.77 -10.01 7.53
C GLU A 34 -4.01 -10.30 6.22
N ASP A 35 -4.19 -9.48 5.20
CA ASP A 35 -3.47 -9.60 3.92
C ASP A 35 -2.03 -9.04 4.01
N LEU A 36 -1.74 -8.25 5.06
CA LEU A 36 -0.45 -7.60 5.29
C LEU A 36 0.44 -8.42 6.25
N PRO A 37 1.77 -8.26 6.18
CA PRO A 37 2.67 -8.87 7.15
C PRO A 37 2.51 -8.25 8.53
N VAL A 38 2.95 -8.97 9.56
CA VAL A 38 2.89 -8.51 10.96
C VAL A 38 3.60 -7.16 11.16
N ARG A 39 4.58 -6.84 10.33
CA ARG A 39 5.33 -5.60 10.41
C ARG A 39 5.48 -4.95 9.04
N VAL A 40 5.06 -3.71 8.96
CA VAL A 40 5.26 -2.82 7.81
C VAL A 40 6.12 -1.63 8.24
N SER A 41 7.07 -1.23 7.41
CA SER A 41 7.96 -0.09 7.70
C SER A 41 8.41 0.60 6.41
N THR A 42 8.76 1.86 6.52
CA THR A 42 9.41 2.63 5.44
C THR A 42 10.91 2.40 5.34
N ASP A 43 11.51 1.66 6.29
CA ASP A 43 12.96 1.45 6.41
C ASP A 43 13.23 -0.01 6.77
N MET A 44 12.97 -0.91 5.81
CA MET A 44 13.23 -2.34 5.94
C MET A 44 14.56 -2.70 5.29
N ARG A 45 15.39 -3.51 5.98
CA ARG A 45 16.59 -4.06 5.37
C ARG A 45 16.18 -5.09 4.33
N TYR A 46 16.65 -4.90 3.10
CA TYR A 46 16.40 -5.81 2.01
C TYR A 46 17.59 -6.75 1.83
N GLU A 47 17.47 -7.97 2.34
CA GLU A 47 18.58 -8.94 2.46
C GLU A 47 19.20 -9.32 1.12
N ARG A 48 18.41 -9.39 0.04
CA ARG A 48 18.91 -9.77 -1.30
C ARG A 48 19.92 -8.78 -1.89
N MET A 49 19.86 -7.52 -1.49
CA MET A 49 20.74 -6.45 -1.95
C MET A 49 21.66 -5.92 -0.85
N SER A 50 21.51 -6.40 0.37
CA SER A 50 22.37 -6.05 1.49
C SER A 50 23.60 -6.96 1.55
N THR A 51 24.69 -6.40 2.03
CA THR A 51 25.95 -7.12 2.30
C THR A 51 26.40 -6.85 3.73
N ASP A 52 27.45 -7.53 4.19
CA ASP A 52 28.03 -7.28 5.52
C ASP A 52 28.59 -5.85 5.68
N ARG A 53 28.82 -5.15 4.59
CA ARG A 53 29.40 -3.81 4.57
C ARG A 53 28.42 -2.71 4.15
N SER A 54 27.26 -3.06 3.61
CA SER A 54 26.30 -2.10 3.05
C SER A 54 24.88 -2.62 3.23
N ASP A 55 24.06 -1.85 3.91
CA ASP A 55 22.64 -2.09 4.05
C ASP A 55 21.87 -1.43 2.89
N CYS A 56 21.19 -2.26 2.11
CA CYS A 56 20.15 -1.76 1.21
C CYS A 56 18.84 -1.72 2.00
N ARG A 57 18.29 -0.53 2.15
CA ARG A 57 17.03 -0.32 2.88
C ARG A 57 15.97 0.19 1.94
N LEU A 58 14.82 -0.44 1.99
CA LEU A 58 13.69 -0.17 1.12
C LEU A 58 12.43 0.03 1.96
N SER A 59 11.48 0.80 1.42
CA SER A 59 10.13 0.82 1.97
C SER A 59 9.42 -0.50 1.67
N PHE A 60 8.36 -0.78 2.42
CA PHE A 60 7.60 -2.03 2.31
C PHE A 60 7.18 -2.35 0.87
N ALA A 61 6.63 -1.38 0.14
CA ALA A 61 6.11 -1.61 -1.21
C ALA A 61 7.17 -1.49 -2.33
N ALA A 62 8.39 -1.06 -2.03
CA ALA A 62 9.47 -0.89 -3.00
C ALA A 62 9.78 -2.15 -3.83
N PRO A 63 9.81 -3.36 -3.25
CA PRO A 63 10.06 -4.57 -4.01
C PRO A 63 9.06 -4.82 -5.14
N VAL A 64 7.81 -4.35 -5.01
CA VAL A 64 6.83 -4.45 -6.11
C VAL A 64 7.34 -3.68 -7.33
N GLY A 65 7.70 -2.41 -7.16
CA GLY A 65 8.18 -1.58 -8.27
C GLY A 65 9.54 -1.99 -8.81
N LEU A 66 10.42 -2.56 -7.97
CA LEU A 66 11.78 -2.90 -8.37
C LEU A 66 11.94 -4.29 -8.98
N LEU A 67 11.09 -5.24 -8.60
CA LEU A 67 11.32 -6.66 -8.88
C LEU A 67 10.26 -7.32 -9.76
N LEU A 68 9.11 -6.68 -9.97
CA LEU A 68 8.13 -7.20 -10.91
C LEU A 68 8.60 -7.00 -12.36
N PRO A 69 8.82 -8.07 -13.13
CA PRO A 69 9.32 -8.00 -14.50
C PRO A 69 8.21 -7.69 -15.52
N CYS A 70 7.12 -7.11 -15.12
CA CYS A 70 5.96 -6.82 -15.96
C CYS A 70 5.51 -5.37 -15.81
N ASN A 71 4.70 -4.92 -16.77
CA ASN A 71 4.03 -3.64 -16.67
C ASN A 71 2.94 -3.70 -15.58
N HIS A 72 3.01 -2.80 -14.62
CA HIS A 72 2.07 -2.76 -13.52
C HIS A 72 1.89 -1.36 -12.96
N ILE A 73 0.81 -1.18 -12.21
CA ILE A 73 0.54 0.00 -11.39
C ILE A 73 0.29 -0.51 -9.96
N TYR A 74 1.08 -0.02 -9.01
CA TYR A 74 0.77 -0.14 -7.59
C TYR A 74 -0.06 1.07 -7.17
N SER A 75 -1.28 0.82 -6.71
CA SER A 75 -2.19 1.86 -6.24
C SER A 75 -2.39 1.73 -4.74
N GLN A 76 -2.32 2.87 -4.07
CA GLN A 76 -2.59 2.98 -2.65
C GLN A 76 -3.66 4.04 -2.44
N TYR A 77 -4.68 3.69 -1.66
CA TYR A 77 -5.76 4.56 -1.27
C TYR A 77 -5.69 4.79 0.23
N VAL A 78 -5.79 6.04 0.64
CA VAL A 78 -5.91 6.46 2.03
C VAL A 78 -7.10 7.40 2.12
N PHE A 79 -8.17 6.94 2.77
CA PHE A 79 -9.39 7.73 2.96
C PHE A 79 -9.37 8.35 4.34
N ILE A 80 -9.37 9.68 4.37
CA ILE A 80 -9.42 10.48 5.61
C ILE A 80 -10.89 10.85 5.81
N ASP A 81 -11.59 10.01 6.54
CA ASP A 81 -12.98 10.19 6.91
C ASP A 81 -13.11 10.94 8.25
N ASP A 82 -14.34 11.18 8.73
CA ASP A 82 -14.54 11.71 10.07
C ASP A 82 -14.07 10.69 11.14
N ALA A 83 -12.96 11.02 11.80
CA ALA A 83 -12.36 10.18 12.82
C ALA A 83 -13.34 9.82 13.96
N GLN A 84 -14.21 10.76 14.37
CA GLN A 84 -15.18 10.49 15.43
C GLN A 84 -16.27 9.53 14.99
N GLU A 85 -16.68 9.61 13.73
CA GLU A 85 -17.67 8.68 13.17
C GLU A 85 -17.09 7.27 13.05
N ILE A 86 -15.83 7.14 12.62
CA ILE A 86 -15.12 5.85 12.58
C ILE A 86 -15.07 5.24 13.98
N LEU A 87 -14.61 5.99 14.99
CA LEU A 87 -14.49 5.50 16.36
C LEU A 87 -15.85 5.09 16.94
N ARG A 88 -16.90 5.88 16.73
CA ARG A 88 -18.27 5.53 17.16
C ARG A 88 -18.77 4.24 16.49
N THR A 89 -18.44 4.06 15.22
CA THR A 89 -18.81 2.83 14.48
C THR A 89 -18.07 1.63 15.04
N MET A 90 -16.79 1.77 15.36
CA MET A 90 -15.98 0.72 16.00
C MET A 90 -16.50 0.37 17.40
N GLU A 91 -16.83 1.37 18.22
CA GLU A 91 -17.44 1.14 19.54
C GLU A 91 -18.79 0.40 19.45
N LYS A 92 -19.61 0.75 18.46
CA LYS A 92 -20.88 0.04 18.19
C LYS A 92 -20.63 -1.39 17.80
N THR A 93 -19.63 -1.63 16.94
CA THR A 93 -19.24 -2.96 16.49
C THR A 93 -18.72 -3.80 17.66
N SER A 94 -17.84 -3.27 18.52
CA SER A 94 -17.36 -3.97 19.72
C SER A 94 -18.53 -4.35 20.65
N ARG A 95 -19.47 -3.45 20.88
CA ARG A 95 -20.67 -3.73 21.70
C ARG A 95 -21.54 -4.84 21.10
N ASN A 96 -21.73 -4.85 19.79
CA ASN A 96 -22.46 -5.90 19.10
C ASN A 96 -21.74 -7.26 19.19
N MET A 97 -20.42 -7.27 19.01
CA MET A 97 -19.59 -8.48 19.15
C MET A 97 -19.60 -9.02 20.59
N LEU A 98 -19.79 -8.20 21.61
CA LEU A 98 -19.91 -8.64 23.00
C LEU A 98 -21.05 -9.65 23.17
N SER A 99 -22.19 -9.40 22.55
CA SER A 99 -23.34 -10.31 22.59
C SER A 99 -23.11 -11.61 21.83
N LEU A 100 -22.32 -11.54 20.76
CA LEU A 100 -22.03 -12.67 19.85
C LEU A 100 -20.79 -13.47 20.28
N SER A 101 -19.91 -12.90 21.10
CA SER A 101 -18.67 -13.54 21.58
C SER A 101 -18.92 -14.83 22.35
N LYS A 102 -20.10 -14.95 23.00
CA LYS A 102 -20.51 -16.16 23.70
C LYS A 102 -20.74 -17.35 22.78
N TYR A 103 -20.99 -17.12 21.50
CA TYR A 103 -21.34 -18.14 20.52
C TYR A 103 -20.22 -18.44 19.54
N SER A 104 -19.21 -17.56 19.42
CA SER A 104 -18.12 -17.73 18.47
C SER A 104 -16.82 -17.16 19.03
N ARG A 105 -15.77 -18.00 19.01
CA ARG A 105 -14.41 -17.59 19.39
C ARG A 105 -13.86 -16.51 18.45
N SER A 106 -14.21 -16.56 17.18
CA SER A 106 -13.82 -15.55 16.20
C SER A 106 -14.35 -14.16 16.59
N ASN A 107 -15.62 -14.08 17.00
CA ASN A 107 -16.20 -12.81 17.46
C ASN A 107 -15.55 -12.30 18.74
N ALA A 108 -15.07 -13.18 19.61
CA ALA A 108 -14.35 -12.78 20.81
C ALA A 108 -12.98 -12.18 20.45
N VAL A 109 -12.24 -12.80 19.53
CA VAL A 109 -10.94 -12.30 19.05
C VAL A 109 -11.10 -10.97 18.30
N ASN A 110 -12.07 -10.89 17.40
CA ASN A 110 -12.33 -9.65 16.63
C ASN A 110 -12.75 -8.50 17.55
N ARG A 111 -13.50 -8.79 18.61
CA ARG A 111 -13.83 -7.80 19.62
C ARG A 111 -12.57 -7.30 20.35
N GLU A 112 -11.70 -8.20 20.80
CA GLU A 112 -10.45 -7.85 21.47
C GLU A 112 -9.57 -6.93 20.58
N TRP A 113 -9.44 -7.23 19.32
CA TRP A 113 -8.71 -6.38 18.37
C TRP A 113 -9.38 -5.01 18.17
N THR A 114 -10.71 -4.97 18.10
CA THR A 114 -11.44 -3.70 18.01
C THR A 114 -11.24 -2.85 19.26
N GLU A 115 -11.23 -3.46 20.45
CA GLU A 115 -10.96 -2.76 21.71
C GLU A 115 -9.51 -2.25 21.78
N MET A 116 -8.53 -3.05 21.35
CA MET A 116 -7.14 -2.62 21.26
C MET A 116 -6.98 -1.42 20.30
N TYR A 117 -7.66 -1.44 19.16
CA TYR A 117 -7.64 -0.34 18.20
C TYR A 117 -8.23 0.94 18.82
N LEU A 118 -9.36 0.86 19.52
CA LEU A 118 -9.98 1.98 20.19
C LEU A 118 -9.09 2.54 21.32
N ASP A 119 -8.50 1.68 22.11
CA ASP A 119 -7.60 2.07 23.21
C ASP A 119 -6.35 2.78 22.64
N GLU A 120 -5.80 2.30 21.54
CA GLU A 120 -4.64 2.90 20.90
C GLU A 120 -4.99 4.27 20.30
N ALA A 121 -6.15 4.38 19.63
CA ALA A 121 -6.65 5.65 19.10
C ALA A 121 -6.80 6.71 20.20
N HIS A 122 -7.43 6.35 21.32
CA HIS A 122 -7.68 7.28 22.42
C HIS A 122 -6.42 7.61 23.21
N THR A 123 -5.57 6.62 23.49
CA THR A 123 -4.37 6.82 24.33
C THR A 123 -3.29 7.60 23.62
N LYS A 124 -3.07 7.31 22.33
CA LYS A 124 -2.01 7.94 21.52
C LYS A 124 -2.51 9.10 20.67
N GLY A 125 -3.82 9.31 20.57
CA GLY A 125 -4.43 10.36 19.75
C GLY A 125 -4.18 10.15 18.25
N LEU A 126 -4.12 8.88 17.79
CA LEU A 126 -3.86 8.54 16.40
C LEU A 126 -5.08 8.83 15.53
N LEU A 127 -4.83 9.23 14.28
CA LEU A 127 -5.90 9.54 13.33
C LEU A 127 -6.36 8.26 12.62
N PRO A 128 -7.61 7.79 12.82
CA PRO A 128 -8.17 6.67 12.10
C PRO A 128 -8.34 7.00 10.63
N VAL A 129 -7.96 6.07 9.76
CA VAL A 129 -8.12 6.15 8.31
C VAL A 129 -8.53 4.79 7.75
N ARG A 130 -9.08 4.78 6.54
CA ARG A 130 -9.26 3.56 5.77
C ARG A 130 -8.20 3.47 4.69
N CYS A 131 -7.66 2.26 4.49
CA CYS A 131 -6.63 2.01 3.49
C CYS A 131 -7.01 0.86 2.58
N HIS A 132 -6.47 0.91 1.37
CA HIS A 132 -6.46 -0.19 0.43
C HIS A 132 -5.19 -0.11 -0.41
N CYS A 133 -4.65 -1.27 -0.76
CA CYS A 133 -3.55 -1.37 -1.71
C CYS A 133 -3.88 -2.40 -2.78
N ASN A 134 -3.56 -2.11 -4.02
CA ASN A 134 -3.67 -3.10 -5.10
C ASN A 134 -2.53 -2.97 -6.12
N VAL A 135 -2.30 -4.06 -6.82
CA VAL A 135 -1.41 -4.12 -7.98
C VAL A 135 -2.24 -4.52 -9.19
N THR A 136 -2.38 -3.61 -10.11
CA THR A 136 -2.94 -3.86 -11.44
C THR A 136 -1.80 -4.14 -12.39
N ALA A 137 -1.76 -5.33 -12.96
CA ALA A 137 -0.76 -5.73 -13.94
C ALA A 137 -1.43 -6.18 -15.24
N TRP A 138 -0.70 -6.08 -16.35
CA TRP A 138 -1.27 -6.39 -17.67
C TRP A 138 -0.28 -7.04 -18.62
N ALA A 139 -0.84 -7.76 -19.58
CA ALA A 139 -0.14 -8.40 -20.67
C ALA A 139 -0.95 -8.36 -21.97
N GLU A 140 -0.32 -8.68 -23.09
CA GLU A 140 -0.98 -8.66 -24.40
C GLU A 140 -1.81 -9.92 -24.64
N ASP A 141 -1.29 -11.07 -24.25
CA ASP A 141 -1.97 -12.33 -24.46
C ASP A 141 -2.39 -13.01 -23.15
N ARG A 142 -3.19 -14.08 -23.26
CA ARG A 142 -3.74 -14.79 -22.12
C ARG A 142 -2.69 -15.65 -21.39
N GLU A 143 -1.71 -16.16 -22.09
CA GLU A 143 -0.68 -17.01 -21.50
C GLU A 143 0.32 -16.15 -20.72
N GLU A 144 0.71 -15.03 -21.30
CA GLU A 144 1.54 -14.04 -20.65
C GLU A 144 0.84 -13.46 -19.40
N LEU A 145 -0.47 -13.13 -19.51
CA LEU A 145 -1.23 -12.66 -18.36
C LEU A 145 -1.22 -13.67 -17.20
N ARG A 146 -1.27 -14.97 -17.52
CA ARG A 146 -1.19 -16.02 -16.48
C ARG A 146 0.16 -16.01 -15.78
N ARG A 147 1.26 -15.78 -16.52
CA ARG A 147 2.62 -15.64 -15.95
C ARG A 147 2.68 -14.38 -15.07
N VAL A 148 2.29 -13.24 -15.61
CA VAL A 148 2.24 -11.96 -14.89
C VAL A 148 1.44 -12.05 -13.59
N LYS A 149 0.28 -12.72 -13.64
CA LYS A 149 -0.56 -12.96 -12.45
C LYS A 149 0.20 -13.78 -11.39
N ASN A 150 0.87 -14.84 -11.79
CA ASN A 150 1.63 -15.69 -10.88
C ASN A 150 2.85 -14.95 -10.30
N ASP A 151 3.56 -14.19 -11.14
CA ASP A 151 4.74 -13.43 -10.73
C ASP A 151 4.34 -12.33 -9.73
N THR A 152 3.24 -11.63 -9.98
CA THR A 152 2.70 -10.61 -9.05
C THR A 152 2.31 -11.24 -7.71
N GLY A 153 1.55 -12.33 -7.73
CA GLY A 153 1.17 -13.06 -6.51
C GLY A 153 2.38 -13.57 -5.74
N SER A 154 3.38 -14.12 -6.44
CA SER A 154 4.61 -14.61 -5.84
C SER A 154 5.46 -13.49 -5.23
N GLN A 155 5.53 -12.34 -5.89
CA GLN A 155 6.25 -11.17 -5.37
C GLN A 155 5.60 -10.64 -4.09
N LEU A 156 4.27 -10.54 -4.05
CA LEU A 156 3.55 -10.13 -2.85
C LEU A 156 3.69 -11.16 -1.72
N ALA A 157 3.66 -12.46 -2.04
CA ALA A 157 3.90 -13.51 -1.05
C ALA A 157 5.32 -13.47 -0.49
N MET A 158 6.35 -13.12 -1.30
CA MET A 158 7.72 -12.92 -0.81
C MET A 158 7.85 -11.71 0.13
N MET A 159 6.91 -10.78 0.10
CA MET A 159 6.80 -9.67 1.05
C MET A 159 5.96 -10.05 2.28
N GLU A 160 5.70 -11.33 2.49
CA GLU A 160 4.87 -11.86 3.58
C GLU A 160 3.40 -11.38 3.51
N CYS A 161 2.94 -10.95 2.32
CA CYS A 161 1.54 -10.62 2.09
C CYS A 161 0.75 -11.87 1.68
N THR A 162 -0.55 -11.84 1.96
CA THR A 162 -1.54 -12.81 1.46
C THR A 162 -2.44 -12.14 0.42
N PRO A 163 -1.96 -11.94 -0.82
CA PRO A 163 -2.71 -11.19 -1.82
C PRO A 163 -3.98 -11.93 -2.23
N ARG A 164 -5.08 -11.21 -2.34
CA ARG A 164 -6.31 -11.73 -2.93
C ARG A 164 -6.31 -11.45 -4.42
N HIS A 165 -6.58 -12.47 -5.21
CA HIS A 165 -6.84 -12.28 -6.62
C HIS A 165 -8.32 -11.91 -6.78
N ASN A 166 -8.60 -10.62 -6.81
CA ASN A 166 -9.97 -10.13 -6.94
C ASN A 166 -10.39 -10.15 -8.43
N THR A 167 -11.45 -10.89 -8.72
CA THR A 167 -12.04 -10.97 -10.07
C THR A 167 -13.41 -10.32 -10.14
N VAL A 168 -14.11 -10.21 -9.02
CA VAL A 168 -15.48 -9.69 -8.97
C VAL A 168 -15.43 -8.16 -8.91
N ASP A 169 -14.66 -7.60 -7.98
CA ASP A 169 -14.59 -6.15 -7.75
C ASP A 169 -13.48 -5.49 -8.57
N ALA A 170 -12.63 -6.29 -9.25
CA ALA A 170 -11.54 -5.79 -10.07
C ALA A 170 -11.97 -4.70 -11.09
N PRO A 171 -13.13 -4.79 -11.76
CA PRO A 171 -13.58 -3.72 -12.65
C PRO A 171 -13.84 -2.39 -11.94
N VAL A 172 -14.43 -2.43 -10.74
CA VAL A 172 -14.73 -1.23 -9.94
C VAL A 172 -13.44 -0.65 -9.38
N LEU A 173 -12.52 -1.49 -8.92
CA LEU A 173 -11.20 -1.07 -8.44
C LEU A 173 -10.36 -0.44 -9.55
N TYR A 174 -10.40 -1.00 -10.75
CA TYR A 174 -9.75 -0.40 -11.91
C TYR A 174 -10.36 0.96 -12.25
N TRP A 175 -11.70 1.07 -12.26
CA TRP A 175 -12.40 2.31 -12.52
C TRP A 175 -12.05 3.39 -11.49
N ALA A 176 -12.07 3.05 -10.20
CA ALA A 176 -11.69 3.94 -9.12
C ALA A 176 -10.21 4.37 -9.18
N GLY A 177 -9.34 3.55 -9.81
CA GLY A 177 -7.93 3.86 -10.06
C GLY A 177 -7.69 4.91 -11.14
N ILE A 178 -8.68 5.20 -11.96
CA ILE A 178 -8.57 6.28 -12.96
C ILE A 178 -8.65 7.63 -12.24
N PRO A 179 -7.71 8.56 -12.49
CA PRO A 179 -7.73 9.87 -11.85
C PRO A 179 -9.09 10.59 -11.99
N GLY A 180 -9.66 10.99 -10.88
CA GLY A 180 -10.98 11.62 -10.80
C GLY A 180 -12.11 10.70 -10.30
N ASN A 181 -11.93 9.37 -10.34
CA ASN A 181 -12.97 8.41 -9.99
C ASN A 181 -12.80 7.79 -8.60
N ALA A 182 -11.86 8.27 -7.79
CA ALA A 182 -11.58 7.71 -6.46
C ALA A 182 -12.81 7.72 -5.52
N GLY A 183 -13.80 8.57 -5.80
CA GLY A 183 -15.09 8.61 -5.07
C GLY A 183 -15.96 7.37 -5.26
N ASP A 184 -15.73 6.61 -6.34
CA ASP A 184 -16.47 5.38 -6.65
C ASP A 184 -15.81 4.12 -6.01
N PHE A 185 -14.78 4.31 -5.19
CA PHE A 185 -14.09 3.20 -4.54
C PHE A 185 -15.01 2.44 -3.57
N PRO A 186 -15.11 1.10 -3.66
CA PRO A 186 -15.95 0.30 -2.79
C PRO A 186 -15.40 0.30 -1.35
N ALA A 187 -16.19 0.81 -0.41
CA ALA A 187 -15.77 0.98 0.99
C ALA A 187 -15.41 -0.36 1.67
N GLU A 188 -16.08 -1.44 1.29
CA GLU A 188 -15.87 -2.80 1.77
C GLU A 188 -14.51 -3.40 1.39
N GLU A 189 -13.88 -2.88 0.35
CA GLU A 189 -12.53 -3.28 -0.09
C GLU A 189 -11.42 -2.51 0.66
N SER A 190 -11.75 -1.83 1.74
CA SER A 190 -10.80 -1.09 2.56
C SER A 190 -10.77 -1.59 4.00
N PHE A 191 -9.60 -1.50 4.62
CA PHE A 191 -9.39 -1.84 6.03
C PHE A 191 -9.09 -0.60 6.86
N TYR A 192 -9.44 -0.64 8.14
CA TYR A 192 -9.15 0.44 9.08
C TYR A 192 -7.72 0.32 9.63
N THR A 193 -7.04 1.46 9.69
CA THR A 193 -5.71 1.60 10.27
C THR A 193 -5.55 3.04 10.79
N PHE A 194 -4.34 3.41 11.21
CA PHE A 194 -4.01 4.78 11.57
C PHE A 194 -3.17 5.44 10.48
N LEU A 195 -3.25 6.77 10.37
CA LEU A 195 -2.51 7.52 9.36
C LEU A 195 -1.01 7.25 9.41
N GLU A 196 -0.44 7.14 10.60
CA GLU A 196 0.97 6.86 10.84
C GLU A 196 1.37 5.47 10.29
N GLN A 197 0.48 4.50 10.38
CA GLN A 197 0.68 3.16 9.82
C GLN A 197 0.47 3.16 8.30
N ALA A 198 -0.53 3.89 7.82
CA ALA A 198 -0.81 4.03 6.39
C ALA A 198 0.38 4.62 5.61
N VAL A 199 1.08 5.58 6.20
CA VAL A 199 2.29 6.17 5.61
C VAL A 199 3.40 5.13 5.38
N CYS A 200 3.47 4.07 6.19
CA CYS A 200 4.46 3.01 6.00
C CYS A 200 4.25 2.18 4.73
N LEU A 201 3.07 2.25 4.12
CA LEU A 201 2.77 1.58 2.85
C LEU A 201 3.25 2.37 1.62
N PHE A 202 3.63 3.65 1.78
CA PHE A 202 4.17 4.44 0.68
C PHE A 202 5.53 3.93 0.22
N THR A 203 5.74 3.99 -1.09
CA THR A 203 7.05 3.79 -1.69
C THR A 203 7.88 5.07 -1.53
N ALA A 204 8.82 5.07 -0.61
CA ALA A 204 9.77 6.17 -0.42
C ALA A 204 11.18 5.63 -0.64
N GLU A 205 11.55 5.49 -1.91
CA GLU A 205 12.84 4.90 -2.30
C GLU A 205 13.97 5.89 -2.08
N THR A 206 14.59 5.83 -0.92
CA THR A 206 15.79 6.61 -0.66
C THR A 206 16.72 5.86 0.28
N ASN A 207 18.00 5.87 -0.06
CA ASN A 207 19.08 5.44 0.84
C ASN A 207 19.49 6.54 1.81
N TYR A 208 18.86 7.71 1.73
CA TYR A 208 19.22 8.84 2.55
C TYR A 208 18.45 8.81 3.86
N ARG A 209 19.18 9.03 4.94
CA ARG A 209 18.61 9.26 6.26
C ARG A 209 18.77 10.73 6.60
N SER A 210 17.68 11.35 7.01
CA SER A 210 17.75 12.67 7.60
C SER A 210 18.47 12.62 8.95
N SER A 211 19.29 13.62 9.21
CA SER A 211 19.91 13.81 10.52
C SER A 211 18.85 14.02 11.59
N PRO A 212 18.96 13.39 12.77
CA PRO A 212 18.03 13.60 13.88
C PRO A 212 18.20 14.98 14.55
N SER A 213 19.28 15.69 14.26
CA SER A 213 19.56 17.02 14.79
C SER A 213 18.52 18.05 14.33
N PRO A 214 18.07 18.98 15.20
CA PRO A 214 17.22 20.09 14.79
C PRO A 214 17.95 21.14 13.94
N PHE A 215 19.28 21.08 13.91
CA PHE A 215 20.15 21.98 13.14
C PHE A 215 20.59 21.29 11.85
N GLY A 216 20.79 22.05 10.80
CA GLY A 216 21.31 21.53 9.56
C GLY A 216 20.65 22.17 8.33
N ILE A 217 20.99 21.65 7.17
CA ILE A 217 20.52 22.15 5.88
C ILE A 217 19.42 21.25 5.37
N ARG A 218 18.30 21.84 4.99
CA ARG A 218 17.22 21.14 4.29
C ARG A 218 17.51 21.16 2.79
N MET A 219 17.53 19.97 2.23
CA MET A 219 17.73 19.74 0.80
C MET A 219 16.59 18.86 0.27
N ALA A 220 16.47 18.79 -1.04
CA ALA A 220 15.58 17.83 -1.69
C ALA A 220 16.39 17.03 -2.71
N ASP A 221 16.09 15.74 -2.82
CA ASP A 221 16.62 14.92 -3.89
C ASP A 221 16.15 15.48 -5.25
N ARG A 222 17.09 15.66 -6.16
CA ARG A 222 16.80 16.25 -7.47
C ARG A 222 15.91 15.34 -8.34
N ARG A 223 15.92 14.03 -8.12
CA ARG A 223 15.20 13.07 -8.96
C ARG A 223 13.76 12.87 -8.53
N ASN A 224 13.54 12.75 -7.24
CA ASN A 224 12.23 12.37 -6.67
C ASN A 224 11.65 13.41 -5.71
N GLY A 225 12.38 14.51 -5.45
CA GLY A 225 11.89 15.59 -4.58
C GLY A 225 11.83 15.23 -3.09
N ILE A 226 12.38 14.09 -2.67
CA ILE A 226 12.34 13.65 -1.28
C ILE A 226 13.11 14.65 -0.40
N PRO A 227 12.50 15.19 0.67
CA PRO A 227 13.17 16.13 1.55
C PRO A 227 14.24 15.43 2.38
N LEU A 228 15.41 16.01 2.40
CA LEU A 228 16.58 15.56 3.16
C LEU A 228 16.97 16.64 4.15
N HIS A 229 17.25 16.24 5.38
CA HIS A 229 17.83 17.10 6.40
C HIS A 229 19.20 16.58 6.77
N VAL A 230 20.25 17.41 6.59
CA VAL A 230 21.63 17.00 6.82
C VAL A 230 22.28 17.97 7.81
N ASP A 231 22.73 17.43 8.93
CA ASP A 231 23.63 18.10 9.86
C ASP A 231 25.00 17.43 9.78
N ILE A 232 26.01 18.26 9.51
CA ILE A 232 27.40 17.80 9.40
C ILE A 232 27.92 17.18 10.71
N SER A 233 27.37 17.61 11.85
CA SER A 233 27.73 17.07 13.16
C SER A 233 27.34 15.61 13.37
N ASP A 234 26.31 15.12 12.64
CA ASP A 234 25.83 13.74 12.71
C ASP A 234 26.57 12.80 11.74
N LEU A 235 27.39 13.33 10.86
CA LEU A 235 28.14 12.50 9.92
C LEU A 235 29.31 11.77 10.62
N PRO A 236 29.54 10.48 10.26
CA PRO A 236 30.66 9.70 10.83
C PRO A 236 32.01 10.34 10.62
N MET A 237 32.18 11.09 9.54
CA MET A 237 33.36 11.92 9.25
C MET A 237 32.95 13.37 9.24
N LYS A 238 33.26 14.08 10.32
CA LYS A 238 33.01 15.53 10.49
C LYS A 238 34.00 16.37 9.69
N ARG A 239 34.21 16.07 8.42
CA ARG A 239 35.12 16.80 7.53
C ARG A 239 34.31 17.52 6.47
N GLY A 240 34.29 18.84 6.58
CA GLY A 240 33.80 19.68 5.51
C GLY A 240 34.81 19.66 4.34
N ILE A 241 34.29 19.55 3.12
CA ILE A 241 35.04 19.90 1.91
C ILE A 241 34.77 21.37 1.70
N ILE A 242 35.82 22.16 1.78
CA ILE A 242 35.82 23.58 1.43
C ILE A 242 36.24 23.69 -0.05
#